data_c4ad513ea4c30274f912f2675e86e7ae
#
_entry.id   c4ad513ea4c30274f912f2675e86e7ae
#
_cell.length_a   1.000
_cell.length_b   1.000
_cell.length_c   1.000
_cell.angle_alpha   90.00
_cell.angle_beta   90.00
_cell.angle_gamma   90.00
#
_symmetry.space_group_name_H-M   'P 1'
#
loop_
_entity.id
_entity.type
_entity.pdbx_description
1 polymer ?
#
loop_
_entity_poly.entity_id
_entity_poly.type
_entity_poly.pdbx_seq_one_letter_code
_entity_poly.pdbx_strand_id
1 'polypeptide(L)'
;MRRFPTIFISAVFAVTLPLATLPAAAWASGNDISKVNGSVTVAAGQPAGDISTVNGALHIGDGATIEKADTVNGSIDLGDKAQAKSLETVNGSVTLGLGSRVDGTVTSVNGSLHLAQGAEVLGKLSNVNGAIALDAAHVAGGIDTVGGDITVGANSHVEGGILVEKNSGSWFNWGSKSHDPTIIIGPHAVVQGTLEFRRDVVLQVSDSAQIGPVKGATVVKFSGATP
;
A
#
# COMPACT_ATOMS: atom_id res chain seq x y z
N MET A 1 4.77 22.62 24.12
CA MET A 1 5.26 22.51 22.75
C MET A 1 5.04 21.06 22.30
N ARG A 2 3.96 20.82 21.59
CA ARG A 2 3.63 19.47 21.08
C ARG A 2 4.27 19.35 19.70
N ARG A 3 5.22 18.43 19.58
CA ARG A 3 5.82 18.09 18.28
C ARG A 3 4.78 17.31 17.48
N PHE A 4 4.34 17.87 16.36
CA PHE A 4 3.50 17.18 15.40
C PHE A 4 4.37 16.15 14.66
N PRO A 5 3.93 14.90 14.53
CA PRO A 5 4.58 13.98 13.61
C PRO A 5 4.24 14.46 12.19
N THR A 6 5.19 15.06 11.54
CA THR A 6 5.11 15.38 10.12
C THR A 6 5.25 14.04 9.37
N ILE A 7 4.17 13.61 8.74
CA ILE A 7 4.28 12.54 7.74
C ILE A 7 5.07 13.15 6.58
N PHE A 8 6.36 12.89 6.56
CA PHE A 8 7.16 13.10 5.37
C PHE A 8 6.78 12.00 4.38
N ILE A 9 5.80 12.29 3.51
CA ILE A 9 5.72 11.63 2.23
C ILE A 9 6.91 12.20 1.45
N SER A 10 8.09 11.69 1.72
CA SER A 10 9.27 11.95 0.90
C SER A 10 9.19 11.07 -0.34
N ALA A 11 8.14 11.29 -1.13
CA ALA A 11 8.15 10.89 -2.54
C ALA A 11 8.96 11.94 -3.31
N VAL A 12 10.19 12.16 -2.91
CA VAL A 12 11.14 12.83 -3.77
C VAL A 12 11.81 11.74 -4.58
N PHE A 13 11.14 11.37 -5.68
CA PHE A 13 11.82 10.71 -6.78
C PHE A 13 12.84 11.69 -7.35
N ALA A 14 14.01 11.75 -6.76
CA ALA A 14 15.17 12.25 -7.45
C ALA A 14 15.59 11.18 -8.47
N VAL A 15 14.83 11.10 -9.58
CA VAL A 15 15.36 10.45 -10.79
C VAL A 15 16.48 11.35 -11.29
N THR A 16 17.64 11.25 -10.69
CA THR A 16 18.86 11.76 -11.27
C THR A 16 19.23 10.80 -12.37
N LEU A 17 18.75 11.07 -13.59
CA LEU A 17 19.32 10.46 -14.78
C LEU A 17 20.75 10.98 -14.92
N PRO A 18 21.79 10.15 -14.79
CA PRO A 18 23.10 10.52 -15.26
C PRO A 18 23.06 10.43 -16.79
N LEU A 19 23.20 11.56 -17.44
CA LEU A 19 23.58 11.61 -18.83
C LEU A 19 25.05 11.16 -18.89
N ALA A 20 25.28 9.86 -18.90
CA ALA A 20 26.63 9.30 -18.98
C ALA A 20 26.82 8.55 -20.28
N THR A 21 27.62 9.16 -21.09
CA THR A 21 28.37 8.50 -22.15
C THR A 21 29.48 7.64 -21.52
N LEU A 22 29.42 6.30 -21.82
CA LEU A 22 30.55 5.37 -21.91
C LEU A 22 30.98 4.51 -20.70
N PRO A 23 31.66 3.40 -21.03
CA PRO A 23 31.49 2.16 -20.31
C PRO A 23 32.53 2.09 -19.18
N ALA A 24 32.09 2.21 -17.99
CA ALA A 24 32.84 1.72 -16.86
C ALA A 24 32.34 0.32 -16.55
N ALA A 25 33.24 -0.61 -16.36
CA ALA A 25 32.96 -1.95 -15.91
C ALA A 25 32.00 -1.89 -14.71
N ALA A 26 30.77 -2.28 -14.95
CA ALA A 26 29.77 -2.34 -13.90
C ALA A 26 30.14 -3.47 -12.95
N TRP A 27 30.44 -3.11 -11.75
CA TRP A 27 30.35 -4.03 -10.62
C TRP A 27 28.86 -4.27 -10.40
N ALA A 28 28.33 -5.27 -11.09
CA ALA A 28 26.95 -5.70 -10.94
C ALA A 28 26.79 -6.39 -9.57
N SER A 29 26.46 -5.62 -8.57
CA SER A 29 25.90 -6.15 -7.35
C SER A 29 24.37 -6.10 -7.54
N GLY A 30 23.78 -7.24 -7.91
CA GLY A 30 22.35 -7.38 -8.08
C GLY A 30 21.88 -7.18 -9.54
N ASN A 31 20.94 -8.01 -9.97
CA ASN A 31 20.30 -7.88 -11.27
C ASN A 31 19.26 -6.74 -11.24
N ASP A 32 19.71 -5.50 -11.09
CA ASP A 32 18.83 -4.32 -11.11
C ASP A 32 18.33 -4.08 -12.53
N ILE A 33 17.06 -3.77 -12.65
CA ILE A 33 16.41 -3.53 -13.94
C ILE A 33 15.72 -2.17 -13.93
N SER A 34 16.20 -1.24 -14.73
CA SER A 34 15.61 0.09 -14.84
C SER A 34 15.23 0.42 -16.28
N LYS A 35 14.00 0.97 -16.45
CA LYS A 35 13.50 1.45 -17.74
C LYS A 35 12.90 2.85 -17.56
N VAL A 36 12.86 3.62 -18.63
CA VAL A 36 12.09 4.87 -18.67
C VAL A 36 10.69 4.60 -19.22
N ASN A 37 10.61 3.82 -20.30
CA ASN A 37 9.34 3.44 -20.91
C ASN A 37 9.28 1.93 -21.10
N GLY A 38 8.11 1.37 -20.85
CA GLY A 38 7.82 -0.05 -20.99
C GLY A 38 7.84 -0.81 -19.67
N SER A 39 7.14 -1.90 -19.67
CA SER A 39 7.00 -2.77 -18.50
C SER A 39 8.27 -3.55 -18.22
N VAL A 40 8.49 -3.89 -16.97
CA VAL A 40 9.52 -4.80 -16.49
C VAL A 40 8.84 -6.07 -16.02
N THR A 41 9.38 -7.22 -16.40
CA THR A 41 8.88 -8.53 -15.95
C THR A 41 10.03 -9.32 -15.36
N VAL A 42 9.86 -9.78 -14.13
CA VAL A 42 10.73 -10.76 -13.48
C VAL A 42 10.03 -12.11 -13.63
N ALA A 43 10.71 -13.09 -14.20
CA ALA A 43 10.13 -14.41 -14.43
C ALA A 43 9.88 -15.14 -13.09
N ALA A 44 8.93 -16.09 -13.10
CA ALA A 44 8.60 -16.88 -11.92
C ALA A 44 9.83 -17.57 -11.33
N GLY A 45 9.96 -17.53 -10.00
CA GLY A 45 11.06 -18.12 -9.24
C GLY A 45 12.43 -17.49 -9.45
N GLN A 46 12.53 -16.39 -10.20
CA GLN A 46 13.82 -15.72 -10.43
C GLN A 46 14.08 -14.63 -9.41
N PRO A 47 15.32 -14.49 -8.96
CA PRO A 47 15.73 -13.35 -8.15
C PRO A 47 16.03 -12.13 -9.04
N ALA A 48 15.74 -10.94 -8.54
CA ALA A 48 16.19 -9.68 -9.09
C ALA A 48 16.56 -8.73 -7.95
N GLY A 49 17.36 -7.71 -8.25
CA GLY A 49 17.63 -6.61 -7.34
C GLY A 49 16.50 -5.58 -7.35
N ASP A 50 16.85 -4.30 -7.47
CA ASP A 50 15.88 -3.22 -7.61
C ASP A 50 15.32 -3.20 -9.04
N ILE A 51 14.00 -3.12 -9.15
CA ILE A 51 13.33 -2.98 -10.43
C ILE A 51 12.58 -1.65 -10.48
N SER A 52 12.78 -0.88 -11.55
CA SER A 52 12.15 0.43 -11.67
C SER A 52 11.73 0.78 -13.08
N THR A 53 10.65 1.56 -13.20
CA THR A 53 10.25 2.17 -14.46
C THR A 53 9.58 3.52 -14.23
N VAL A 54 9.61 4.41 -15.22
CA VAL A 54 8.84 5.65 -15.13
C VAL A 54 7.44 5.45 -15.71
N ASN A 55 7.34 4.87 -16.91
CA ASN A 55 6.07 4.64 -17.58
C ASN A 55 5.96 3.16 -17.98
N GLY A 56 5.34 2.38 -17.13
CA GLY A 56 5.13 0.96 -17.38
C GLY A 56 4.77 0.20 -16.11
N ALA A 57 4.24 -0.99 -16.28
CA ALA A 57 3.93 -1.87 -15.17
C ALA A 57 5.16 -2.71 -14.76
N LEU A 58 5.20 -3.10 -13.50
CA LEU A 58 6.18 -4.04 -12.96
C LEU A 58 5.45 -5.34 -12.63
N HIS A 59 5.82 -6.42 -13.33
CA HIS A 59 5.24 -7.73 -13.12
C HIS A 59 6.29 -8.66 -12.52
N ILE A 60 6.08 -9.05 -11.29
CA ILE A 60 6.93 -9.97 -10.54
C ILE A 60 6.25 -11.34 -10.55
N GLY A 61 6.86 -12.32 -11.20
CA GLY A 61 6.30 -13.66 -11.36
C GLY A 61 6.22 -14.43 -10.05
N ASP A 62 5.41 -15.49 -10.07
CA ASP A 62 5.15 -16.32 -8.89
C ASP A 62 6.45 -16.88 -8.28
N GLY A 63 6.58 -16.78 -6.96
CA GLY A 63 7.75 -17.23 -6.22
C GLY A 63 9.04 -16.48 -6.52
N ALA A 64 9.01 -15.41 -7.30
CA ALA A 64 10.18 -14.57 -7.54
C ALA A 64 10.53 -13.75 -6.29
N THR A 65 11.78 -13.37 -6.17
CA THR A 65 12.27 -12.56 -5.05
C THR A 65 12.94 -11.31 -5.61
N ILE A 66 12.50 -10.15 -5.12
CA ILE A 66 13.09 -8.87 -5.51
C ILE A 66 13.48 -8.06 -4.27
N GLU A 67 14.34 -7.07 -4.45
CA GLU A 67 14.61 -6.11 -3.40
C GLU A 67 13.54 -5.03 -3.40
N LYS A 68 13.47 -4.19 -4.40
CA LYS A 68 12.55 -3.06 -4.48
C LYS A 68 11.86 -3.00 -5.84
N ALA A 69 10.60 -2.56 -5.85
CA ALA A 69 9.88 -2.24 -7.08
C ALA A 69 9.33 -0.83 -7.03
N ASP A 70 9.75 0.03 -7.97
CA ASP A 70 9.36 1.43 -8.05
C ASP A 70 8.80 1.78 -9.43
N THR A 71 7.66 2.45 -9.47
CA THR A 71 7.17 3.02 -10.72
C THR A 71 6.51 4.38 -10.50
N VAL A 72 6.53 5.25 -11.50
CA VAL A 72 5.80 6.52 -11.43
C VAL A 72 4.40 6.37 -12.03
N ASN A 73 4.31 5.83 -13.24
CA ASN A 73 3.04 5.65 -13.94
C ASN A 73 2.90 4.19 -14.37
N GLY A 74 2.41 3.37 -13.48
CA GLY A 74 2.19 1.96 -13.74
C GLY A 74 1.78 1.19 -12.49
N SER A 75 1.21 0.01 -12.69
CA SER A 75 0.90 -0.91 -11.62
C SER A 75 2.13 -1.73 -11.21
N ILE A 76 2.07 -2.26 -10.00
CA ILE A 76 3.00 -3.26 -9.48
C ILE A 76 2.18 -4.50 -9.17
N ASP A 77 2.50 -5.60 -9.83
CA ASP A 77 1.86 -6.89 -9.63
C ASP A 77 2.88 -7.87 -9.06
N LEU A 78 2.75 -8.19 -7.79
CA LEU A 78 3.56 -9.19 -7.08
C LEU A 78 2.82 -10.52 -7.15
N GLY A 79 3.40 -11.50 -7.83
CA GLY A 79 2.80 -12.81 -8.06
C GLY A 79 2.62 -13.65 -6.79
N ASP A 80 2.01 -14.80 -6.94
CA ASP A 80 1.75 -15.72 -5.83
C ASP A 80 3.05 -16.18 -5.18
N LYS A 81 3.11 -16.13 -3.84
CA LYS A 81 4.30 -16.50 -3.04
C LYS A 81 5.59 -15.74 -3.40
N ALA A 82 5.49 -14.67 -4.18
CA ALA A 82 6.63 -13.83 -4.48
C ALA A 82 7.00 -12.96 -3.26
N GLN A 83 8.24 -12.53 -3.21
CA GLN A 83 8.78 -11.78 -2.08
C GLN A 83 9.42 -10.48 -2.55
N ALA A 84 9.21 -9.41 -1.76
CA ALA A 84 9.81 -8.11 -2.00
C ALA A 84 10.22 -7.47 -0.67
N LYS A 85 11.21 -6.58 -0.67
CA LYS A 85 11.50 -5.75 0.49
C LYS A 85 10.58 -4.54 0.56
N SER A 86 10.29 -3.89 -0.57
CA SER A 86 9.36 -2.75 -0.62
C SER A 86 8.77 -2.55 -2.01
N LEU A 87 7.55 -1.98 -2.07
CA LEU A 87 6.84 -1.66 -3.30
C LEU A 87 6.38 -0.20 -3.26
N GLU A 88 6.64 0.57 -4.31
CA GLU A 88 6.25 1.98 -4.37
C GLU A 88 5.74 2.39 -5.75
N THR A 89 4.59 3.06 -5.80
CA THR A 89 4.09 3.66 -7.03
C THR A 89 3.49 5.04 -6.77
N VAL A 90 3.53 5.92 -7.78
CA VAL A 90 2.84 7.21 -7.68
C VAL A 90 1.46 7.13 -8.31
N ASN A 91 1.35 6.68 -9.54
CA ASN A 91 0.08 6.56 -10.25
C ASN A 91 -0.10 5.12 -10.75
N GLY A 92 -0.67 4.30 -9.91
CA GLY A 92 -0.94 2.91 -10.24
C GLY A 92 -1.33 2.10 -9.01
N SER A 93 -1.95 0.98 -9.26
CA SER A 93 -2.34 0.06 -8.20
C SER A 93 -1.20 -0.90 -7.86
N VAL A 94 -1.19 -1.38 -6.63
CA VAL A 94 -0.30 -2.46 -6.19
C VAL A 94 -1.17 -3.66 -5.84
N THR A 95 -0.87 -4.79 -6.45
CA THR A 95 -1.54 -6.06 -6.18
C THR A 95 -0.55 -7.06 -5.62
N LEU A 96 -0.88 -7.65 -4.49
CA LEU A 96 -0.13 -8.72 -3.85
C LEU A 96 -0.89 -10.03 -4.04
N GLY A 97 -0.26 -11.00 -4.72
CA GLY A 97 -0.81 -12.32 -4.99
C GLY A 97 -0.92 -13.20 -3.74
N LEU A 98 -1.47 -14.40 -3.91
CA LEU A 98 -1.72 -15.36 -2.83
C LEU A 98 -0.42 -15.73 -2.09
N GLY A 99 -0.41 -15.54 -0.76
CA GLY A 99 0.74 -15.90 0.06
C GLY A 99 2.04 -15.15 -0.27
N SER A 100 1.95 -14.04 -0.98
CA SER A 100 3.10 -13.18 -1.24
C SER A 100 3.53 -12.44 0.02
N ARG A 101 4.77 -11.94 0.05
CA ARG A 101 5.33 -11.30 1.23
C ARG A 101 6.11 -10.05 0.89
N VAL A 102 5.87 -8.98 1.65
CA VAL A 102 6.65 -7.75 1.62
C VAL A 102 7.22 -7.49 3.01
N ASP A 103 8.55 -7.50 3.14
CA ASP A 103 9.21 -7.33 4.44
C ASP A 103 9.18 -5.87 4.96
N GLY A 104 8.97 -4.90 4.10
CA GLY A 104 8.88 -3.49 4.43
C GLY A 104 7.54 -2.87 4.03
N THR A 105 7.59 -1.69 3.45
CA THR A 105 6.40 -0.88 3.15
C THR A 105 5.84 -1.12 1.76
N VAL A 106 4.52 -0.94 1.64
CA VAL A 106 3.84 -0.83 0.36
C VAL A 106 3.19 0.55 0.29
N THR A 107 3.56 1.35 -0.72
CA THR A 107 3.12 2.74 -0.84
C THR A 107 2.54 3.02 -2.22
N SER A 108 1.38 3.68 -2.26
CA SER A 108 0.83 4.28 -3.48
C SER A 108 0.35 5.70 -3.20
N VAL A 109 0.49 6.62 -4.16
CA VAL A 109 -0.12 7.94 -4.03
C VAL A 109 -1.51 7.95 -4.64
N ASN A 110 -1.65 7.52 -5.89
CA ASN A 110 -2.93 7.47 -6.60
C ASN A 110 -3.11 6.08 -7.22
N GLY A 111 -3.78 5.22 -6.49
CA GLY A 111 -4.07 3.86 -6.93
C GLY A 111 -4.50 2.99 -5.76
N SER A 112 -5.09 1.86 -6.06
CA SER A 112 -5.56 0.94 -5.02
C SER A 112 -4.46 -0.01 -4.58
N LEU A 113 -4.51 -0.41 -3.31
CA LEU A 113 -3.69 -1.48 -2.75
C LEU A 113 -4.59 -2.69 -2.51
N HIS A 114 -4.26 -3.81 -3.12
CA HIS A 114 -5.02 -5.05 -2.96
C HIS A 114 -4.11 -6.18 -2.50
N LEU A 115 -4.47 -6.79 -1.37
CA LEU A 115 -3.77 -7.92 -0.78
C LEU A 115 -4.66 -9.16 -0.85
N ALA A 116 -4.23 -10.15 -1.63
CA ALA A 116 -4.92 -11.43 -1.74
C ALA A 116 -4.71 -12.31 -0.50
N GLN A 117 -5.43 -13.40 -0.44
CA GLN A 117 -5.43 -14.32 0.70
C GLN A 117 -4.02 -14.79 1.06
N GLY A 118 -3.67 -14.66 2.34
CA GLY A 118 -2.38 -15.06 2.87
C GLY A 118 -1.23 -14.11 2.52
N ALA A 119 -1.50 -13.02 1.81
CA ALA A 119 -0.47 -12.01 1.58
C ALA A 119 -0.07 -11.32 2.91
N GLU A 120 1.21 -11.05 3.05
CA GLU A 120 1.80 -10.50 4.28
C GLU A 120 2.62 -9.25 4.00
N VAL A 121 2.38 -8.19 4.77
CA VAL A 121 3.19 -6.96 4.75
C VAL A 121 3.67 -6.69 6.18
N LEU A 122 4.97 -6.79 6.41
CA LEU A 122 5.55 -6.56 7.74
C LEU A 122 5.69 -5.07 8.07
N GLY A 123 5.82 -4.22 7.07
CA GLY A 123 5.80 -2.77 7.24
C GLY A 123 4.39 -2.20 7.15
N LYS A 124 4.30 -0.92 6.81
CA LYS A 124 3.04 -0.20 6.64
C LYS A 124 2.49 -0.33 5.23
N LEU A 125 1.15 -0.32 5.13
CA LEU A 125 0.43 0.06 3.94
C LEU A 125 0.15 1.56 3.97
N SER A 126 0.59 2.30 2.98
CA SER A 126 0.38 3.74 2.90
C SER A 126 -0.25 4.13 1.56
N ASN A 127 -1.35 4.85 1.62
CA ASN A 127 -2.00 5.37 0.42
C ASN A 127 -2.45 6.83 0.63
N VAL A 128 -2.51 7.61 -0.44
CA VAL A 128 -3.11 8.95 -0.37
C VAL A 128 -4.52 8.92 -0.95
N ASN A 129 -4.69 8.42 -2.16
CA ASN A 129 -5.97 8.34 -2.87
C ASN A 129 -6.15 6.98 -3.54
N GLY A 130 -7.21 6.29 -3.20
CA GLY A 130 -7.57 4.98 -3.74
C GLY A 130 -7.89 3.99 -2.63
N ALA A 131 -8.54 2.91 -2.98
CA ALA A 131 -9.00 1.95 -2.00
C ALA A 131 -7.84 1.05 -1.51
N ILE A 132 -7.95 0.63 -0.24
CA ILE A 132 -7.11 -0.42 0.33
C ILE A 132 -8.02 -1.60 0.65
N ALA A 133 -7.73 -2.76 0.08
CA ALA A 133 -8.49 -3.98 0.29
C ALA A 133 -7.58 -5.14 0.72
N LEU A 134 -7.93 -5.74 1.85
CA LEU A 134 -7.30 -6.94 2.39
C LEU A 134 -8.29 -8.10 2.29
N ASP A 135 -7.86 -9.21 1.73
CA ASP A 135 -8.62 -10.45 1.69
C ASP A 135 -7.86 -11.54 2.46
N ALA A 136 -8.30 -11.83 3.68
CA ALA A 136 -7.64 -12.76 4.60
C ALA A 136 -6.10 -12.57 4.63
N ALA A 137 -5.66 -11.32 4.68
CA ALA A 137 -4.25 -10.91 4.61
C ALA A 137 -3.74 -10.35 5.94
N HIS A 138 -2.44 -10.24 6.09
CA HIS A 138 -1.79 -9.77 7.31
C HIS A 138 -0.95 -8.51 7.07
N VAL A 139 -1.10 -7.52 7.95
CA VAL A 139 -0.32 -6.27 7.95
C VAL A 139 0.17 -5.97 9.36
N ALA A 140 1.47 -6.07 9.59
CA ALA A 140 2.05 -5.83 10.91
C ALA A 140 2.21 -4.33 11.22
N GLY A 141 2.59 -3.51 10.25
CA GLY A 141 2.92 -2.10 10.46
C GLY A 141 1.73 -1.13 10.50
N GLY A 142 0.52 -1.59 10.23
CA GLY A 142 -0.69 -0.77 10.17
C GLY A 142 -0.98 -0.16 8.80
N ILE A 143 -2.08 0.61 8.73
CA ILE A 143 -2.61 1.19 7.49
C ILE A 143 -2.75 2.69 7.66
N ASP A 144 -2.14 3.47 6.78
CA ASP A 144 -2.25 4.93 6.75
C ASP A 144 -2.87 5.37 5.41
N THR A 145 -3.92 6.19 5.44
CA THR A 145 -4.50 6.80 4.22
C THR A 145 -4.95 8.24 4.46
N VAL A 146 -5.19 8.97 3.39
CA VAL A 146 -5.76 10.33 3.44
C VAL A 146 -7.20 10.34 2.96
N GLY A 147 -7.51 9.68 1.85
CA GLY A 147 -8.81 9.83 1.19
C GLY A 147 -9.41 8.59 0.54
N GLY A 148 -8.86 7.41 0.81
CA GLY A 148 -9.35 6.16 0.22
C GLY A 148 -10.22 5.35 1.17
N ASP A 149 -11.10 4.54 0.60
CA ASP A 149 -11.86 3.54 1.33
C ASP A 149 -10.93 2.42 1.82
N ILE A 150 -11.22 1.85 2.99
CA ILE A 150 -10.46 0.72 3.54
C ILE A 150 -11.42 -0.44 3.79
N THR A 151 -11.10 -1.58 3.21
CA THR A 151 -11.77 -2.84 3.52
C THR A 151 -10.78 -3.83 4.13
N VAL A 152 -10.88 -4.04 5.42
CA VAL A 152 -10.20 -5.13 6.10
C VAL A 152 -11.14 -6.33 6.02
N GLY A 153 -10.97 -7.16 5.00
CA GLY A 153 -11.85 -8.28 4.69
C GLY A 153 -11.84 -9.36 5.77
N ALA A 154 -12.70 -10.35 5.61
CA ALA A 154 -12.85 -11.41 6.59
C ALA A 154 -11.53 -12.12 6.89
N ASN A 155 -11.29 -12.46 8.17
CA ASN A 155 -10.09 -13.13 8.67
C ASN A 155 -8.76 -12.37 8.40
N SER A 156 -8.81 -11.10 8.03
CA SER A 156 -7.61 -10.28 7.91
C SER A 156 -7.11 -9.80 9.27
N HIS A 157 -5.81 -9.59 9.38
CA HIS A 157 -5.16 -9.18 10.62
C HIS A 157 -4.29 -7.94 10.41
N VAL A 158 -4.54 -6.89 11.18
CA VAL A 158 -3.75 -5.65 11.20
C VAL A 158 -3.26 -5.40 12.62
N GLU A 159 -1.96 -5.45 12.85
CA GLU A 159 -1.40 -5.27 14.19
C GLU A 159 -1.26 -3.78 14.56
N GLY A 160 -0.81 -2.95 13.63
CA GLY A 160 -0.42 -1.57 13.88
C GLY A 160 -1.55 -0.55 14.00
N GLY A 161 -2.77 -0.88 13.63
CA GLY A 161 -3.91 0.05 13.62
C GLY A 161 -4.18 0.71 12.27
N ILE A 162 -5.15 1.64 12.25
CA ILE A 162 -5.57 2.35 11.04
C ILE A 162 -5.55 3.85 11.33
N LEU A 163 -4.89 4.62 10.46
CA LEU A 163 -4.87 6.07 10.52
C LEU A 163 -5.45 6.66 9.23
N VAL A 164 -6.53 7.43 9.37
CA VAL A 164 -7.06 8.24 8.28
C VAL A 164 -6.72 9.70 8.57
N GLU A 165 -5.81 10.24 7.79
CA GLU A 165 -5.33 11.61 7.95
C GLU A 165 -6.32 12.64 7.42
N LYS A 166 -6.23 13.85 7.96
CA LYS A 166 -6.95 14.99 7.42
C LYS A 166 -6.36 15.38 6.07
N ASN A 167 -7.21 15.58 5.09
CA ASN A 167 -6.77 16.18 3.82
C ASN A 167 -6.27 17.61 4.08
N SER A 168 -4.97 17.79 4.15
CA SER A 168 -4.32 19.09 4.40
C SER A 168 -4.08 19.89 3.10
N GLY A 169 -4.55 19.40 1.99
CA GLY A 169 -4.37 20.02 0.69
C GLY A 169 -5.65 20.62 0.17
N SER A 170 -5.84 21.90 0.29
CA SER A 170 -6.15 22.77 -0.81
C SER A 170 -6.75 24.09 -0.38
N TRP A 171 -6.04 25.12 -0.61
CA TRP A 171 -6.50 26.46 -0.87
C TRP A 171 -7.57 26.58 -1.99
N PHE A 172 -7.75 25.54 -2.82
CA PHE A 172 -8.70 25.50 -3.94
C PHE A 172 -9.82 24.45 -3.75
N ASN A 173 -10.43 24.40 -2.58
CA ASN A 173 -11.61 23.54 -2.43
C ASN A 173 -12.90 24.32 -2.66
N TRP A 174 -13.17 24.72 -3.90
CA TRP A 174 -14.47 25.26 -4.27
C TRP A 174 -15.39 24.11 -4.71
N GLY A 175 -16.22 23.66 -3.80
CA GLY A 175 -17.48 22.97 -4.14
C GLY A 175 -17.47 21.48 -4.35
N SER A 176 -16.38 20.75 -4.14
CA SER A 176 -16.44 19.28 -4.13
C SER A 176 -16.71 18.81 -2.70
N LYS A 177 -17.92 18.28 -2.45
CA LYS A 177 -18.13 17.42 -1.28
C LYS A 177 -17.23 16.21 -1.49
N SER A 178 -16.08 16.17 -0.83
CA SER A 178 -15.27 14.95 -0.78
C SER A 178 -16.12 13.88 -0.10
N HIS A 179 -16.29 12.77 -0.78
CA HIS A 179 -16.92 11.58 -0.18
C HIS A 179 -16.17 11.22 1.11
N ASP A 180 -16.91 10.99 2.17
CA ASP A 180 -16.31 10.52 3.41
C ASP A 180 -15.86 9.07 3.22
N PRO A 181 -14.58 8.75 3.48
CA PRO A 181 -14.08 7.40 3.31
C PRO A 181 -14.92 6.38 4.08
N THR A 182 -15.20 5.26 3.45
CA THR A 182 -15.86 4.12 4.08
C THR A 182 -14.81 3.14 4.56
N ILE A 183 -14.85 2.82 5.85
CA ILE A 183 -13.94 1.88 6.50
C ILE A 183 -14.75 0.68 6.96
N ILE A 184 -14.49 -0.47 6.35
CA ILE A 184 -15.20 -1.73 6.65
C ILE A 184 -14.22 -2.68 7.33
N ILE A 185 -14.59 -3.17 8.52
CA ILE A 185 -13.89 -4.24 9.22
C ILE A 185 -14.77 -5.47 9.20
N GLY A 186 -14.38 -6.43 8.38
CA GLY A 186 -15.15 -7.64 8.06
C GLY A 186 -15.21 -8.68 9.17
N PRO A 187 -15.94 -9.78 8.94
CA PRO A 187 -16.10 -10.84 9.93
C PRO A 187 -14.77 -11.47 10.34
N HIS A 188 -14.61 -11.68 11.65
CA HIS A 188 -13.39 -12.28 12.24
C HIS A 188 -12.09 -11.53 11.92
N ALA A 189 -12.17 -10.32 11.36
CA ALA A 189 -11.01 -9.47 11.17
C ALA A 189 -10.53 -8.92 12.52
N VAL A 190 -9.22 -8.74 12.64
CA VAL A 190 -8.57 -8.24 13.85
C VAL A 190 -7.76 -6.99 13.53
N VAL A 191 -8.02 -5.89 14.22
CA VAL A 191 -7.22 -4.67 14.18
C VAL A 191 -6.75 -4.35 15.60
N GLN A 192 -5.51 -4.66 15.94
CA GLN A 192 -5.03 -4.57 17.33
C GLN A 192 -4.73 -3.14 17.76
N GLY A 193 -4.14 -2.34 16.87
CA GLY A 193 -3.78 -0.97 17.15
C GLY A 193 -4.97 -0.01 17.18
N THR A 194 -4.69 1.28 17.44
CA THR A 194 -5.72 2.32 17.45
C THR A 194 -6.23 2.61 16.04
N LEU A 195 -7.56 2.73 15.91
CA LEU A 195 -8.21 3.28 14.72
C LEU A 195 -8.39 4.79 14.95
N GLU A 196 -7.56 5.61 14.32
CA GLU A 196 -7.58 7.07 14.47
C GLU A 196 -8.05 7.74 13.18
N PHE A 197 -9.15 8.47 13.26
CA PHE A 197 -9.75 9.19 12.14
C PHE A 197 -9.68 10.69 12.39
N ARG A 198 -8.90 11.42 11.56
CA ARG A 198 -8.70 12.85 11.64
C ARG A 198 -9.60 13.65 10.71
N ARG A 199 -10.54 12.95 10.09
CA ARG A 199 -11.62 13.48 9.26
C ARG A 199 -12.87 12.62 9.43
N ASP A 200 -14.01 13.10 8.92
CA ASP A 200 -15.24 12.32 8.92
C ASP A 200 -15.08 11.07 8.07
N VAL A 201 -15.54 9.94 8.59
CA VAL A 201 -15.54 8.63 7.94
C VAL A 201 -16.79 7.86 8.30
N VAL A 202 -17.18 6.91 7.45
CA VAL A 202 -18.20 5.91 7.76
C VAL A 202 -17.51 4.63 8.23
N LEU A 203 -17.54 4.34 9.54
CA LEU A 203 -16.89 3.18 10.12
C LEU A 203 -17.89 2.06 10.37
N GLN A 204 -17.79 0.99 9.62
CA GLN A 204 -18.64 -0.20 9.71
C GLN A 204 -17.81 -1.39 10.21
N VAL A 205 -18.26 -2.03 11.28
CA VAL A 205 -17.50 -3.10 11.94
C VAL A 205 -18.40 -4.29 12.15
N SER A 206 -17.97 -5.46 11.66
CA SER A 206 -18.69 -6.70 11.89
C SER A 206 -18.80 -7.03 13.38
N ASP A 207 -19.90 -7.63 13.80
CA ASP A 207 -20.11 -8.05 15.19
C ASP A 207 -19.05 -9.04 15.67
N SER A 208 -18.50 -9.84 14.77
CA SER A 208 -17.45 -10.83 15.07
C SER A 208 -16.02 -10.28 14.96
N ALA A 209 -15.86 -9.03 14.53
CA ALA A 209 -14.53 -8.41 14.43
C ALA A 209 -14.01 -7.93 15.78
N GLN A 210 -12.69 -7.95 15.94
CA GLN A 210 -12.00 -7.42 17.10
C GLN A 210 -11.20 -6.18 16.70
N ILE A 211 -11.49 -5.06 17.37
CA ILE A 211 -10.81 -3.79 17.07
C ILE A 211 -10.22 -3.17 18.33
N GLY A 212 -9.14 -2.46 18.18
CA GLY A 212 -8.56 -1.62 19.21
C GLY A 212 -9.39 -0.35 19.48
N PRO A 213 -8.85 0.58 20.27
CA PRO A 213 -9.50 1.85 20.58
C PRO A 213 -9.82 2.66 19.32
N VAL A 214 -11.03 3.24 19.26
CA VAL A 214 -11.46 4.10 18.15
C VAL A 214 -11.42 5.57 18.58
N LYS A 215 -10.87 6.43 17.74
CA LYS A 215 -10.83 7.88 17.92
C LYS A 215 -11.29 8.58 16.65
N GLY A 216 -12.20 9.55 16.79
CA GLY A 216 -12.64 10.40 15.69
C GLY A 216 -13.76 9.84 14.82
N ALA A 217 -14.34 8.67 15.15
CA ALA A 217 -15.47 8.11 14.43
C ALA A 217 -16.43 7.36 15.37
N THR A 218 -17.67 7.19 14.93
CA THR A 218 -18.66 6.36 15.59
C THR A 218 -18.73 5.00 14.88
N VAL A 219 -18.68 3.92 15.65
CA VAL A 219 -18.76 2.57 15.13
C VAL A 219 -20.21 2.21 14.79
N VAL A 220 -20.47 1.82 13.56
CA VAL A 220 -21.74 1.22 13.13
C VAL A 220 -21.52 -0.29 13.01
N LYS A 221 -22.22 -1.06 13.83
CA LYS A 221 -22.10 -2.52 13.80
C LYS A 221 -22.97 -3.11 12.70
N PHE A 222 -22.49 -4.20 12.11
CA PHE A 222 -23.30 -5.01 11.16
C PHE A 222 -23.10 -6.50 11.43
N SER A 223 -24.13 -7.27 11.07
CA SER A 223 -24.11 -8.73 11.11
C SER A 223 -24.20 -9.28 9.69
N GLY A 224 -23.47 -10.35 9.41
CA GLY A 224 -23.39 -10.92 8.06
C GLY A 224 -22.01 -10.79 7.44
N ALA A 225 -21.90 -11.14 6.15
CA ALA A 225 -20.64 -11.13 5.42
C ALA A 225 -20.21 -9.72 5.00
N THR A 226 -21.17 -8.85 4.75
CA THR A 226 -21.00 -7.45 4.31
C THR A 226 -22.02 -6.56 5.02
N PRO A 227 -21.73 -5.24 5.17
CA PRO A 227 -22.68 -4.25 5.69
C PRO A 227 -23.84 -4.02 4.76
#